data_2dc5cbec99dc1e049af88c03c5cd83c5
#
_entry.id   2dc5cbec99dc1e049af88c03c5cd83c5
#
_cell.length_a   1.000
_cell.length_b   1.000
_cell.length_c   1.000
_cell.angle_alpha   90.00
_cell.angle_beta   90.00
_cell.angle_gamma   90.00
#
_symmetry.space_group_name_H-M   'P 1'
#
loop_
_entity.id
_entity.type
_entity.pdbx_description
1 polymer ?
#
loop_
_entity_poly.entity_id
_entity_poly.type
_entity_poly.pdbx_seq_one_letter_code
_entity_poly.pdbx_strand_id
1 'polypeptide(L)'
;MGRHGEGNLYQKRGKGCWRVRWMFDGKMHDESTGTTDLERAKKIARQKTSCTSALGDVRSLTARLEKAKEEQTFLEAKTNPSLNLFRMVDAFKTCDVVRRRNNAQPTIRAWYNYGNLLIYRFGGATEMRQLKREQVEEFMRIYETKVSAARFNGALQFFKRVWSVLSKYDSPVELKARLTSESPWEYILPMKKGEVVGRRPFTPEQLTRIWRVLEERNDPDLTLLFDLARNTGARLHDLVSWKWDEHLKFNLDEAGKPQAVLEWKPQKTANSTGKIMVIPILDQRVVAELWKRSKQRKVGEEYILPRMLEMYRRNKGCPITHLCQSIFKKAGIETQKKVDGNSRSNCVYGMHSFRHTLVSELFKKGVDLGTIQHLYTGHGSSYVTELYAHADMDKKRIDLSKLAPIETAPKQPTRIDNVFSLMNNEDKEEYDHIQTTDVPQKVKFELVSLLKFKSMDELTIIRDWLNSRLETF
;
A
#
# COMPACT_ATOMS: atom_id res chain seq x y z
N MET A 1 28.34 -6.21 -36.83
CA MET A 1 27.00 -6.74 -36.55
C MET A 1 26.57 -7.61 -37.72
N GLY A 2 26.58 -8.94 -37.55
CA GLY A 2 26.18 -9.90 -38.60
C GLY A 2 24.70 -9.78 -38.90
N ARG A 3 24.31 -9.86 -40.18
CA ARG A 3 22.90 -9.88 -40.60
C ARG A 3 22.19 -11.04 -39.96
N HIS A 4 20.96 -10.83 -39.47
CA HIS A 4 20.10 -11.88 -38.95
C HIS A 4 19.98 -13.02 -39.99
N GLY A 5 20.41 -14.24 -39.59
CA GLY A 5 20.31 -15.44 -40.42
C GLY A 5 21.63 -16.11 -40.80
N GLU A 6 22.77 -15.42 -40.69
CA GLU A 6 24.08 -16.03 -40.95
C GLU A 6 24.72 -16.43 -39.61
N GLY A 7 24.92 -17.71 -39.38
CA GLY A 7 25.64 -18.22 -38.22
C GLY A 7 27.08 -17.67 -38.18
N ASN A 8 27.55 -17.34 -36.99
CA ASN A 8 28.90 -16.83 -36.80
C ASN A 8 29.92 -17.98 -36.89
N LEU A 9 30.76 -18.00 -37.93
CA LEU A 9 31.84 -18.95 -38.14
C LEU A 9 33.08 -18.54 -37.39
N TYR A 10 33.65 -19.44 -36.59
CA TYR A 10 34.88 -19.19 -35.84
C TYR A 10 35.71 -20.46 -35.63
N GLN A 11 36.99 -20.30 -35.36
CA GLN A 11 37.88 -21.39 -34.98
C GLN A 11 38.27 -21.25 -33.51
N LYS A 12 38.21 -22.34 -32.75
CA LYS A 12 38.60 -22.34 -31.35
C LYS A 12 40.14 -22.18 -31.28
N ARG A 13 40.62 -21.11 -30.66
CA ARG A 13 42.05 -20.74 -30.60
C ARG A 13 42.75 -20.56 -31.96
N GLY A 14 42.00 -20.20 -33.01
CA GLY A 14 42.54 -19.96 -34.33
C GLY A 14 43.10 -21.20 -35.07
N LYS A 15 42.87 -22.39 -34.56
CA LYS A 15 43.33 -23.67 -35.16
C LYS A 15 42.22 -24.71 -35.08
N GLY A 16 42.23 -25.67 -36.04
CA GLY A 16 41.31 -26.80 -36.09
C GLY A 16 40.08 -26.56 -36.96
N CYS A 17 39.08 -27.40 -36.85
CA CYS A 17 37.85 -27.34 -37.63
C CYS A 17 37.07 -26.05 -37.31
N TRP A 18 36.47 -25.45 -38.31
CA TRP A 18 35.53 -24.36 -38.17
C TRP A 18 34.33 -24.78 -37.36
N ARG A 19 33.81 -23.86 -36.58
CA ARG A 19 32.59 -24.01 -35.82
C ARG A 19 31.58 -22.96 -36.23
N VAL A 20 30.30 -23.32 -36.26
CA VAL A 20 29.19 -22.39 -36.49
C VAL A 20 28.39 -22.19 -35.21
N ARG A 21 28.15 -20.93 -34.90
CA ARG A 21 27.34 -20.53 -33.74
C ARG A 21 26.17 -19.70 -34.22
N TRP A 22 24.95 -20.10 -33.80
CA TRP A 22 23.74 -19.38 -34.17
C TRP A 22 22.71 -19.43 -33.05
N MET A 23 21.78 -18.48 -33.05
CA MET A 23 20.65 -18.47 -32.14
C MET A 23 19.43 -19.16 -32.76
N PHE A 24 18.81 -20.05 -32.06
CA PHE A 24 17.56 -20.67 -32.44
C PHE A 24 16.69 -20.91 -31.20
N ASP A 25 15.42 -20.49 -31.24
CA ASP A 25 14.45 -20.62 -30.13
C ASP A 25 14.97 -20.02 -28.81
N GLY A 26 15.67 -18.89 -28.88
CA GLY A 26 16.26 -18.24 -27.72
C GLY A 26 17.48 -18.95 -27.10
N LYS A 27 17.92 -20.07 -27.71
CA LYS A 27 19.09 -20.82 -27.26
C LYS A 27 20.25 -20.67 -28.25
N MET A 28 21.46 -20.61 -27.69
CA MET A 28 22.69 -20.56 -28.48
C MET A 28 23.08 -21.98 -28.87
N HIS A 29 23.18 -22.23 -30.16
CA HIS A 29 23.73 -23.47 -30.76
C HIS A 29 25.16 -23.25 -31.16
N ASP A 30 26.03 -24.22 -30.93
CA ASP A 30 27.46 -24.14 -31.26
C ASP A 30 27.92 -25.54 -31.70
N GLU A 31 28.14 -25.70 -33.01
CA GLU A 31 28.50 -26.97 -33.60
C GLU A 31 29.74 -26.91 -34.45
N SER A 32 30.48 -28.02 -34.51
CA SER A 32 31.63 -28.16 -35.46
C SER A 32 31.13 -28.41 -36.89
N THR A 33 31.76 -27.75 -37.85
CA THR A 33 31.52 -28.04 -39.28
C THR A 33 32.28 -29.28 -39.77
N GLY A 34 33.18 -29.84 -38.95
CA GLY A 34 34.01 -31.01 -39.34
C GLY A 34 35.09 -30.73 -40.40
N THR A 35 35.29 -29.47 -40.78
CA THR A 35 36.26 -29.09 -41.80
C THR A 35 37.14 -27.92 -41.37
N THR A 36 38.38 -27.95 -41.88
CA THR A 36 39.34 -26.82 -41.76
C THR A 36 39.27 -25.84 -42.94
N ASP A 37 38.62 -26.23 -44.02
CA ASP A 37 38.40 -25.40 -45.21
C ASP A 37 37.27 -24.41 -44.95
N LEU A 38 37.56 -23.10 -45.17
CA LEU A 38 36.64 -22.02 -44.89
C LEU A 38 35.38 -22.01 -45.80
N GLU A 39 35.58 -22.28 -47.11
CA GLU A 39 34.49 -22.22 -48.07
C GLU A 39 33.51 -23.40 -47.84
N ARG A 40 34.06 -24.58 -47.55
CA ARG A 40 33.27 -25.75 -47.18
C ARG A 40 32.53 -25.52 -45.83
N ALA A 41 33.20 -24.89 -44.88
CA ALA A 41 32.58 -24.50 -43.61
C ALA A 41 31.42 -23.50 -43.78
N LYS A 42 31.57 -22.49 -44.65
CA LYS A 42 30.51 -21.56 -45.01
C LYS A 42 29.29 -22.24 -45.60
N LYS A 43 29.52 -23.22 -46.52
CA LYS A 43 28.45 -24.01 -47.15
C LYS A 43 27.66 -24.79 -46.08
N ILE A 44 28.36 -25.45 -45.17
CA ILE A 44 27.77 -26.22 -44.08
C ILE A 44 27.02 -25.30 -43.11
N ALA A 45 27.60 -24.16 -42.77
CA ALA A 45 26.95 -23.16 -41.92
C ALA A 45 25.62 -22.66 -42.51
N ARG A 46 25.64 -22.31 -43.82
CA ARG A 46 24.40 -21.88 -44.53
C ARG A 46 23.35 -22.97 -44.55
N GLN A 47 23.71 -24.25 -44.76
CA GLN A 47 22.75 -25.37 -44.68
C GLN A 47 22.12 -25.48 -43.28
N LYS A 48 22.93 -25.42 -42.22
CA LYS A 48 22.44 -25.50 -40.84
C LYS A 48 21.54 -24.36 -40.44
N THR A 49 21.89 -23.13 -40.85
CA THR A 49 21.10 -21.94 -40.51
C THR A 49 19.88 -21.75 -41.44
N SER A 50 19.87 -22.25 -42.67
CA SER A 50 18.69 -22.16 -43.55
C SER A 50 17.52 -23.02 -43.06
N CYS A 51 17.77 -24.22 -42.57
CA CYS A 51 16.72 -25.06 -41.99
C CYS A 51 16.10 -24.43 -40.70
N THR A 52 16.96 -23.77 -39.91
CA THR A 52 16.50 -23.09 -38.69
C THR A 52 15.75 -21.79 -38.99
N SER A 53 16.18 -21.08 -40.08
CA SER A 53 15.47 -19.87 -40.57
C SER A 53 14.06 -20.24 -41.05
N ALA A 54 13.92 -21.28 -41.90
CA ALA A 54 12.61 -21.72 -42.39
C ALA A 54 11.66 -22.12 -41.25
N LEU A 55 12.15 -22.84 -40.24
CA LEU A 55 11.36 -23.18 -39.04
C LEU A 55 11.00 -21.94 -38.20
N GLY A 56 11.89 -20.97 -38.10
CA GLY A 56 11.65 -19.68 -37.45
C GLY A 56 10.57 -18.87 -38.19
N ASP A 57 10.63 -18.86 -39.54
CA ASP A 57 9.65 -18.17 -40.39
C ASP A 57 8.24 -18.82 -40.27
N VAL A 58 8.16 -20.16 -40.25
CA VAL A 58 6.89 -20.87 -40.02
C VAL A 58 6.31 -20.54 -38.65
N ARG A 59 7.11 -20.58 -37.59
CA ARG A 59 6.65 -20.20 -36.23
C ARG A 59 6.21 -18.74 -36.16
N SER A 60 6.93 -17.83 -36.80
CA SER A 60 6.56 -16.42 -36.90
C SER A 60 5.24 -16.23 -37.65
N LEU A 61 5.04 -16.94 -38.75
CA LEU A 61 3.79 -16.91 -39.50
C LEU A 61 2.64 -17.53 -38.71
N THR A 62 2.86 -18.62 -37.99
CA THR A 62 1.84 -19.22 -37.11
C THR A 62 1.42 -18.25 -36.01
N ALA A 63 2.37 -17.62 -35.34
CA ALA A 63 2.10 -16.62 -34.30
C ALA A 63 1.36 -15.39 -34.86
N ARG A 64 1.69 -14.95 -36.09
CA ARG A 64 0.95 -13.86 -36.78
C ARG A 64 -0.46 -14.28 -37.15
N LEU A 65 -0.66 -15.52 -37.58
CA LEU A 65 -1.97 -16.05 -37.91
C LEU A 65 -2.85 -16.18 -36.66
N GLU A 66 -2.28 -16.66 -35.55
CA GLU A 66 -2.98 -16.74 -34.27
C GLU A 66 -3.40 -15.34 -33.80
N LYS A 67 -2.48 -14.36 -33.89
CA LYS A 67 -2.77 -12.97 -33.54
C LYS A 67 -3.86 -12.37 -34.45
N ALA A 68 -3.81 -12.63 -35.74
CA ALA A 68 -4.85 -12.16 -36.68
C ALA A 68 -6.21 -12.79 -36.40
N LYS A 69 -6.24 -14.08 -36.06
CA LYS A 69 -7.48 -14.76 -35.61
C LYS A 69 -8.02 -14.16 -34.31
N GLU A 70 -7.14 -13.89 -33.34
CA GLU A 70 -7.54 -13.20 -32.09
C GLU A 70 -8.11 -11.82 -32.37
N GLU A 71 -7.46 -11.03 -33.25
CA GLU A 71 -7.94 -9.71 -33.69
C GLU A 71 -9.30 -9.79 -34.40
N GLN A 72 -9.47 -10.78 -35.28
CA GLN A 72 -10.76 -11.01 -35.97
C GLN A 72 -11.84 -11.39 -34.96
N THR A 73 -11.58 -12.35 -34.07
CA THR A 73 -12.52 -12.75 -33.02
C THR A 73 -12.87 -11.57 -32.11
N PHE A 74 -11.90 -10.71 -31.82
CA PHE A 74 -12.12 -9.48 -31.06
C PHE A 74 -13.04 -8.51 -31.78
N LEU A 75 -12.83 -8.29 -33.10
CA LEU A 75 -13.67 -7.41 -33.91
C LEU A 75 -15.10 -7.96 -34.03
N GLU A 76 -15.26 -9.26 -34.30
CA GLU A 76 -16.55 -9.93 -34.38
C GLU A 76 -17.30 -9.86 -33.05
N ALA A 77 -16.64 -10.10 -31.93
CA ALA A 77 -17.25 -10.00 -30.61
C ALA A 77 -17.63 -8.56 -30.25
N LYS A 78 -16.86 -7.56 -30.71
CA LYS A 78 -17.15 -6.15 -30.49
C LYS A 78 -18.35 -5.66 -31.31
N THR A 79 -18.58 -6.22 -32.49
CA THR A 79 -19.72 -5.89 -33.36
C THR A 79 -20.96 -6.71 -33.02
N ASN A 80 -20.85 -7.83 -32.35
CA ASN A 80 -21.99 -8.67 -31.94
C ASN A 80 -22.88 -7.91 -30.94
N PRO A 81 -24.20 -7.82 -31.16
CA PRO A 81 -25.13 -7.16 -30.25
C PRO A 81 -25.30 -7.87 -28.90
N SER A 82 -24.83 -9.11 -28.75
CA SER A 82 -24.89 -9.82 -27.47
C SER A 82 -23.95 -9.27 -26.43
N LEU A 83 -24.31 -9.42 -25.16
CA LEU A 83 -23.47 -9.03 -24.02
C LEU A 83 -22.40 -10.09 -23.72
N ASN A 84 -21.29 -10.03 -24.43
CA ASN A 84 -20.14 -10.89 -24.23
C ASN A 84 -19.10 -10.26 -23.30
N LEU A 85 -18.06 -11.02 -22.91
CA LEU A 85 -17.04 -10.58 -21.97
C LEU A 85 -16.18 -9.40 -22.49
N PHE A 86 -15.98 -9.27 -23.81
CA PHE A 86 -15.32 -8.09 -24.38
C PHE A 86 -16.10 -6.80 -24.13
N ARG A 87 -17.41 -6.86 -24.21
CA ARG A 87 -18.30 -5.68 -24.06
C ARG A 87 -18.71 -5.42 -22.62
N MET A 88 -18.51 -6.37 -21.73
CA MET A 88 -18.97 -6.33 -20.34
C MET A 88 -18.58 -5.04 -19.59
N VAL A 89 -17.32 -4.64 -19.67
CA VAL A 89 -16.82 -3.46 -18.95
C VAL A 89 -17.37 -2.18 -19.56
N ASP A 90 -17.48 -2.10 -20.89
CA ASP A 90 -18.02 -0.93 -21.57
C ASP A 90 -19.53 -0.81 -21.32
N ALA A 91 -20.28 -1.89 -21.40
CA ALA A 91 -21.69 -1.93 -21.05
C ALA A 91 -21.92 -1.50 -19.58
N PHE A 92 -21.12 -2.01 -18.64
CA PHE A 92 -21.18 -1.61 -17.23
C PHE A 92 -20.90 -0.13 -17.05
N LYS A 93 -19.88 0.40 -17.72
CA LYS A 93 -19.48 1.80 -17.63
C LYS A 93 -20.52 2.77 -18.18
N THR A 94 -21.26 2.38 -19.20
CA THR A 94 -22.30 3.21 -19.83
C THR A 94 -23.62 3.21 -19.07
N CYS A 95 -23.85 2.26 -18.16
CA CYS A 95 -25.04 2.27 -17.32
C CYS A 95 -25.14 3.56 -16.51
N ASP A 96 -26.30 4.19 -16.47
CA ASP A 96 -26.52 5.48 -15.81
C ASP A 96 -26.10 5.49 -14.34
N VAL A 97 -26.41 4.42 -13.60
CA VAL A 97 -26.05 4.29 -12.19
C VAL A 97 -24.52 4.28 -11.96
N VAL A 98 -23.76 3.90 -12.98
CA VAL A 98 -22.29 3.87 -12.95
C VAL A 98 -21.72 5.18 -13.49
N ARG A 99 -22.27 5.69 -14.59
CA ARG A 99 -21.86 6.93 -15.25
C ARG A 99 -22.01 8.14 -14.34
N ARG A 100 -23.14 8.26 -13.60
CA ARG A 100 -23.40 9.36 -12.66
C ARG A 100 -22.38 9.47 -11.54
N ARG A 101 -21.64 8.40 -11.23
CA ARG A 101 -20.61 8.41 -10.17
C ARG A 101 -19.30 9.06 -10.59
N ASN A 102 -19.13 9.41 -11.88
CA ASN A 102 -17.92 10.00 -12.42
C ASN A 102 -16.63 9.32 -11.91
N ASN A 103 -16.52 8.02 -12.17
CA ASN A 103 -15.46 7.19 -11.61
C ASN A 103 -14.07 7.60 -12.15
N ALA A 104 -13.08 7.65 -11.26
CA ALA A 104 -11.72 8.02 -11.61
C ALA A 104 -11.08 7.00 -12.58
N GLN A 105 -10.22 7.48 -13.48
CA GLN A 105 -9.53 6.65 -14.48
C GLN A 105 -8.80 5.41 -13.91
N PRO A 106 -8.12 5.48 -12.74
CA PRO A 106 -7.54 4.28 -12.12
C PRO A 106 -8.58 3.20 -11.76
N THR A 107 -9.77 3.60 -11.34
CA THR A 107 -10.88 2.68 -11.05
C THR A 107 -11.39 2.00 -12.33
N ILE A 108 -11.57 2.78 -13.39
CA ILE A 108 -11.99 2.26 -14.70
C ILE A 108 -10.94 1.28 -15.24
N ARG A 109 -9.65 1.61 -15.11
CA ARG A 109 -8.56 0.71 -15.50
C ARG A 109 -8.57 -0.60 -14.70
N ALA A 110 -8.86 -0.54 -13.40
CA ALA A 110 -9.01 -1.75 -12.59
C ALA A 110 -10.16 -2.63 -13.08
N TRP A 111 -11.27 -2.06 -13.53
CA TRP A 111 -12.39 -2.81 -14.12
C TRP A 111 -11.98 -3.55 -15.38
N TYR A 112 -11.24 -2.91 -16.29
CA TYR A 112 -10.71 -3.59 -17.47
C TYR A 112 -9.73 -4.71 -17.10
N ASN A 113 -8.86 -4.48 -16.11
CA ASN A 113 -7.96 -5.53 -15.64
C ASN A 113 -8.73 -6.75 -15.08
N TYR A 114 -9.82 -6.53 -14.35
CA TYR A 114 -10.68 -7.61 -13.88
C TYR A 114 -11.48 -8.26 -15.03
N GLY A 115 -11.99 -7.47 -15.97
CA GLY A 115 -12.63 -7.99 -17.18
C GLY A 115 -11.71 -8.90 -17.99
N ASN A 116 -10.46 -8.49 -18.17
CA ASN A 116 -9.44 -9.27 -18.87
C ASN A 116 -9.13 -10.62 -18.19
N LEU A 117 -9.31 -10.76 -16.87
CA LEU A 117 -9.20 -12.06 -16.21
C LEU A 117 -10.27 -13.04 -16.68
N LEU A 118 -11.50 -12.57 -16.87
CA LEU A 118 -12.59 -13.39 -17.40
C LEU A 118 -12.38 -13.71 -18.89
N ILE A 119 -11.97 -12.73 -19.68
CA ILE A 119 -11.64 -12.90 -21.11
C ILE A 119 -10.54 -13.97 -21.27
N TYR A 120 -9.50 -13.89 -20.47
CA TYR A 120 -8.40 -14.86 -20.50
C TYR A 120 -8.85 -16.29 -20.12
N ARG A 121 -9.78 -16.40 -19.16
CA ARG A 121 -10.22 -17.73 -18.67
C ARG A 121 -11.31 -18.35 -19.55
N PHE A 122 -12.26 -17.56 -20.01
CA PHE A 122 -13.48 -18.04 -20.66
C PHE A 122 -13.58 -17.72 -22.15
N GLY A 123 -12.68 -16.87 -22.65
CA GLY A 123 -12.77 -16.34 -24.01
C GLY A 123 -13.66 -15.09 -24.10
N GLY A 124 -13.21 -14.09 -24.88
CA GLY A 124 -13.89 -12.80 -24.94
C GLY A 124 -15.27 -12.84 -25.61
N ALA A 125 -15.49 -13.77 -26.55
CA ALA A 125 -16.75 -13.98 -27.24
C ALA A 125 -17.83 -14.66 -26.37
N THR A 126 -17.45 -15.23 -25.23
CA THR A 126 -18.38 -15.90 -24.31
C THR A 126 -19.41 -14.89 -23.80
N GLU A 127 -20.69 -15.19 -23.96
CA GLU A 127 -21.78 -14.36 -23.44
C GLU A 127 -21.83 -14.47 -21.90
N MET A 128 -22.07 -13.35 -21.22
CA MET A 128 -22.15 -13.33 -19.76
C MET A 128 -23.20 -14.32 -19.21
N ARG A 129 -24.35 -14.48 -19.90
CA ARG A 129 -25.40 -15.42 -19.48
C ARG A 129 -25.01 -16.90 -19.57
N GLN A 130 -23.93 -17.22 -20.29
CA GLN A 130 -23.41 -18.59 -20.42
C GLN A 130 -22.45 -18.98 -19.29
N LEU A 131 -22.05 -18.02 -18.46
CA LEU A 131 -21.18 -18.30 -17.32
C LEU A 131 -21.94 -19.12 -16.26
N LYS A 132 -21.53 -20.38 -16.11
CA LYS A 132 -22.11 -21.29 -15.12
C LYS A 132 -21.41 -21.12 -13.77
N ARG A 133 -22.16 -21.36 -12.71
CA ARG A 133 -21.69 -21.24 -11.32
C ARG A 133 -20.44 -22.08 -11.07
N GLU A 134 -20.44 -23.34 -11.47
CA GLU A 134 -19.35 -24.30 -11.24
C GLU A 134 -18.05 -23.82 -11.90
N GLN A 135 -18.14 -23.29 -13.11
CA GLN A 135 -16.99 -22.75 -13.85
C GLN A 135 -16.39 -21.53 -13.18
N VAL A 136 -17.24 -20.65 -12.64
CA VAL A 136 -16.85 -19.44 -11.94
C VAL A 136 -16.23 -19.76 -10.58
N GLU A 137 -16.81 -20.70 -9.83
CA GLU A 137 -16.27 -21.18 -8.55
C GLU A 137 -14.89 -21.81 -8.73
N GLU A 138 -14.72 -22.67 -9.75
CA GLU A 138 -13.40 -23.24 -10.08
C GLU A 138 -12.37 -22.15 -10.44
N PHE A 139 -12.77 -21.22 -11.29
CA PHE A 139 -11.89 -20.08 -11.63
C PHE A 139 -11.47 -19.28 -10.41
N MET A 140 -12.39 -18.95 -9.54
CA MET A 140 -12.10 -18.16 -8.34
C MET A 140 -11.23 -18.94 -7.35
N ARG A 141 -11.42 -20.26 -7.20
CA ARG A 141 -10.56 -21.15 -6.40
C ARG A 141 -9.11 -21.14 -6.91
N ILE A 142 -8.91 -21.21 -8.23
CA ILE A 142 -7.57 -21.11 -8.83
C ILE A 142 -7.00 -19.69 -8.68
N TYR A 143 -7.83 -18.67 -8.80
CA TYR A 143 -7.40 -17.27 -8.66
C TYR A 143 -6.99 -16.93 -7.24
N GLU A 144 -7.68 -17.48 -6.24
CA GLU A 144 -7.35 -17.35 -4.82
C GLU A 144 -5.91 -17.75 -4.50
N THR A 145 -5.42 -18.85 -5.09
CA THR A 145 -4.04 -19.33 -4.86
C THR A 145 -2.96 -18.42 -5.46
N LYS A 146 -3.33 -17.52 -6.39
CA LYS A 146 -2.37 -16.71 -7.17
C LYS A 146 -2.28 -15.25 -6.75
N VAL A 147 -3.20 -14.79 -5.92
CA VAL A 147 -3.30 -13.36 -5.60
C VAL A 147 -3.52 -13.10 -4.11
N SER A 148 -3.28 -11.86 -3.68
CA SER A 148 -3.59 -11.42 -2.32
C SER A 148 -5.11 -11.30 -2.09
N ALA A 149 -5.54 -11.46 -0.83
CA ALA A 149 -6.94 -11.29 -0.43
C ALA A 149 -7.54 -9.95 -0.90
N ALA A 150 -6.77 -8.86 -0.85
CA ALA A 150 -7.23 -7.56 -1.33
C ALA A 150 -7.54 -7.55 -2.82
N ARG A 151 -6.72 -8.21 -3.64
CA ARG A 151 -6.92 -8.31 -5.09
C ARG A 151 -8.04 -9.28 -5.45
N PHE A 152 -8.13 -10.40 -4.75
CA PHE A 152 -9.23 -11.35 -4.88
C PHE A 152 -10.57 -10.68 -4.56
N ASN A 153 -10.68 -10.07 -3.38
CA ASN A 153 -11.90 -9.42 -2.93
C ASN A 153 -12.31 -8.24 -3.83
N GLY A 154 -11.32 -7.50 -4.37
CA GLY A 154 -11.57 -6.44 -5.34
C GLY A 154 -12.16 -6.96 -6.65
N ALA A 155 -11.65 -8.08 -7.17
CA ALA A 155 -12.19 -8.73 -8.36
C ALA A 155 -13.59 -9.30 -8.11
N LEU A 156 -13.78 -10.01 -7.01
CA LEU A 156 -15.07 -10.57 -6.61
C LEU A 156 -16.16 -9.50 -6.47
N GLN A 157 -15.85 -8.40 -5.78
CA GLN A 157 -16.78 -7.27 -5.64
C GLN A 157 -17.12 -6.64 -7.00
N PHE A 158 -16.13 -6.53 -7.88
CA PHE A 158 -16.36 -6.02 -9.23
C PHE A 158 -17.31 -6.95 -10.01
N PHE A 159 -17.08 -8.26 -10.03
CA PHE A 159 -17.91 -9.22 -10.75
C PHE A 159 -19.35 -9.24 -10.23
N LYS A 160 -19.54 -9.33 -8.91
CA LYS A 160 -20.87 -9.25 -8.28
C LYS A 160 -21.59 -7.95 -8.66
N ARG A 161 -20.88 -6.81 -8.62
CA ARG A 161 -21.44 -5.51 -8.95
C ARG A 161 -21.80 -5.38 -10.43
N VAL A 162 -20.92 -5.84 -11.34
CA VAL A 162 -21.20 -5.83 -12.79
C VAL A 162 -22.44 -6.64 -13.07
N TRP A 163 -22.53 -7.86 -12.56
CA TRP A 163 -23.71 -8.69 -12.74
C TRP A 163 -24.97 -8.02 -12.20
N SER A 164 -24.95 -7.55 -10.96
CA SER A 164 -26.08 -6.88 -10.32
C SER A 164 -26.53 -5.63 -11.08
N VAL A 165 -25.61 -4.85 -11.65
CA VAL A 165 -25.97 -3.66 -12.42
C VAL A 165 -26.55 -4.04 -13.79
N LEU A 166 -25.91 -4.93 -14.52
CA LEU A 166 -26.32 -5.31 -15.87
C LEU A 166 -27.58 -6.17 -15.89
N SER A 167 -27.92 -6.88 -14.79
CA SER A 167 -29.17 -7.63 -14.66
C SER A 167 -30.39 -6.77 -14.28
N LYS A 168 -30.16 -5.65 -13.57
CA LYS A 168 -31.24 -4.80 -13.02
C LYS A 168 -31.52 -3.55 -13.85
N TYR A 169 -30.51 -2.97 -14.44
CA TYR A 169 -30.61 -1.72 -15.18
C TYR A 169 -30.55 -2.01 -16.66
N ASP A 170 -31.48 -1.44 -17.41
CA ASP A 170 -31.47 -1.54 -18.85
C ASP A 170 -30.15 -1.02 -19.37
N SER A 171 -29.38 -1.95 -19.88
CA SER A 171 -28.23 -1.66 -20.70
C SER A 171 -28.69 -0.87 -21.92
N PRO A 172 -27.85 -0.01 -22.56
CA PRO A 172 -28.24 0.68 -23.77
C PRO A 172 -28.96 -0.28 -24.73
N VAL A 173 -30.01 0.19 -25.35
CA VAL A 173 -31.07 -0.52 -26.10
C VAL A 173 -30.59 -1.69 -26.99
N GLU A 174 -29.32 -1.69 -27.39
CA GLU A 174 -28.71 -2.68 -28.26
C GLU A 174 -28.26 -3.98 -27.53
N LEU A 175 -28.27 -4.02 -26.21
CA LEU A 175 -27.81 -5.16 -25.42
C LEU A 175 -28.98 -5.89 -24.77
N LYS A 176 -29.81 -6.55 -25.56
CA LYS A 176 -31.00 -7.35 -25.13
C LYS A 176 -30.64 -8.61 -24.31
N ALA A 177 -29.46 -8.72 -23.72
CA ALA A 177 -29.10 -9.84 -22.91
C ALA A 177 -29.67 -9.66 -21.49
N ARG A 178 -30.82 -10.25 -21.22
CA ARG A 178 -31.28 -10.40 -19.81
C ARG A 178 -30.41 -11.42 -19.12
N LEU A 179 -29.57 -10.94 -18.20
CA LEU A 179 -28.90 -11.81 -17.27
C LEU A 179 -29.92 -12.35 -16.26
N THR A 180 -29.72 -13.55 -15.80
CA THR A 180 -30.51 -14.10 -14.68
C THR A 180 -30.38 -13.23 -13.45
N SER A 181 -31.40 -13.16 -12.61
CA SER A 181 -31.33 -12.44 -11.33
C SER A 181 -30.25 -13.01 -10.40
N GLU A 182 -29.96 -14.28 -10.52
CA GLU A 182 -28.96 -14.99 -9.73
C GLU A 182 -27.57 -14.87 -10.36
N SER A 183 -26.65 -14.29 -9.59
CA SER A 183 -25.27 -14.09 -10.01
C SER A 183 -24.44 -15.36 -9.80
N PRO A 184 -23.66 -15.84 -10.79
CA PRO A 184 -22.81 -17.00 -10.60
C PRO A 184 -21.70 -16.78 -9.56
N TRP A 185 -21.46 -15.53 -9.15
CA TRP A 185 -20.53 -15.17 -8.06
C TRP A 185 -21.20 -15.04 -6.69
N GLU A 186 -22.53 -15.23 -6.56
CA GLU A 186 -23.27 -14.90 -5.32
C GLU A 186 -22.72 -15.61 -4.09
N TYR A 187 -22.48 -16.90 -4.19
CA TYR A 187 -22.06 -17.75 -3.07
C TYR A 187 -20.54 -17.75 -2.81
N ILE A 188 -19.77 -17.07 -3.64
CA ILE A 188 -18.32 -16.98 -3.41
C ILE A 188 -18.06 -16.02 -2.27
N LEU A 189 -17.40 -16.52 -1.22
CA LEU A 189 -17.05 -15.75 -0.05
C LEU A 189 -15.77 -14.94 -0.29
N PRO A 190 -15.65 -13.75 0.29
CA PRO A 190 -14.40 -13.02 0.26
C PRO A 190 -13.32 -13.73 1.07
N MET A 191 -12.09 -13.69 0.59
CA MET A 191 -10.93 -14.15 1.35
C MET A 191 -10.80 -13.35 2.64
N LYS A 192 -10.49 -14.02 3.75
CA LYS A 192 -10.09 -13.37 4.99
C LYS A 192 -8.81 -12.59 4.72
N LYS A 193 -8.81 -11.31 5.09
CA LYS A 193 -7.58 -10.53 5.08
C LYS A 193 -6.68 -11.08 6.17
N GLY A 194 -5.51 -11.57 5.79
CA GLY A 194 -4.45 -11.87 6.75
C GLY A 194 -4.00 -10.62 7.51
N GLU A 195 -3.05 -10.78 8.40
CA GLU A 195 -2.47 -9.66 9.13
C GLU A 195 -1.97 -8.61 8.12
N VAL A 196 -2.63 -7.45 8.11
CA VAL A 196 -2.24 -6.32 7.27
C VAL A 196 -1.24 -5.50 8.07
N VAL A 197 0.04 -5.64 7.74
CA VAL A 197 1.03 -4.67 8.23
C VAL A 197 0.73 -3.33 7.57
N GLY A 198 0.02 -2.48 8.31
CA GLY A 198 -0.30 -1.11 7.90
C GLY A 198 0.97 -0.24 7.84
N ARG A 199 0.85 0.92 7.22
CA ARG A 199 1.89 1.95 7.29
C ARG A 199 1.96 2.51 8.70
N ARG A 200 3.19 2.81 9.13
CA ARG A 200 3.48 3.34 10.46
C ARG A 200 3.81 4.83 10.39
N PRO A 201 3.51 5.59 11.45
CA PRO A 201 4.04 6.94 11.63
C PRO A 201 5.55 6.89 11.81
N PHE A 202 6.26 7.95 11.41
CA PHE A 202 7.67 8.13 11.73
C PHE A 202 7.83 8.54 13.19
N THR A 203 8.89 8.04 13.84
CA THR A 203 9.30 8.53 15.16
C THR A 203 10.10 9.83 15.02
N PRO A 204 10.25 10.65 16.09
CA PRO A 204 11.06 11.86 16.05
C PRO A 204 12.51 11.61 15.59
N GLU A 205 13.12 10.51 16.04
CA GLU A 205 14.48 10.12 15.67
C GLU A 205 14.59 9.74 14.19
N GLN A 206 13.54 9.06 13.65
CA GLN A 206 13.47 8.75 12.24
C GLN A 206 13.34 10.02 11.39
N LEU A 207 12.52 10.98 11.83
CA LEU A 207 12.39 12.28 11.17
C LEU A 207 13.76 12.99 11.15
N THR A 208 14.44 13.11 12.28
CA THR A 208 15.78 13.73 12.35
C THR A 208 16.75 13.10 11.35
N ARG A 209 16.77 11.77 11.26
CA ARG A 209 17.63 11.07 10.29
C ARG A 209 17.24 11.33 8.83
N ILE A 210 15.95 11.43 8.55
CA ILE A 210 15.45 11.75 7.20
C ILE A 210 15.97 13.14 6.79
N TRP A 211 15.81 14.16 7.65
CA TRP A 211 16.23 15.53 7.33
C TRP A 211 17.74 15.64 7.16
N ARG A 212 18.55 14.93 7.98
CA ARG A 212 20.01 14.85 7.79
C ARG A 212 20.36 14.33 6.39
N VAL A 213 19.72 13.25 5.93
CA VAL A 213 19.95 12.71 4.58
C VAL A 213 19.54 13.69 3.48
N LEU A 214 18.48 14.47 3.69
CA LEU A 214 18.05 15.51 2.74
C LEU A 214 19.05 16.66 2.68
N GLU A 215 19.58 17.11 3.81
CA GLU A 215 20.64 18.11 3.90
C GLU A 215 21.92 17.66 3.17
N GLU A 216 22.40 16.44 3.46
CA GLU A 216 23.55 15.84 2.78
C GLU A 216 23.35 15.73 1.27
N ARG A 217 22.11 15.48 0.82
CA ARG A 217 21.80 15.37 -0.60
C ARG A 217 21.78 16.71 -1.32
N ASN A 218 21.51 17.78 -0.60
CA ASN A 218 21.45 19.15 -1.12
C ASN A 218 20.51 19.28 -2.34
N ASP A 219 19.31 18.69 -2.27
CA ASP A 219 18.26 18.77 -3.30
C ASP A 219 17.09 19.61 -2.76
N PRO A 220 17.03 20.92 -3.05
CA PRO A 220 16.07 21.83 -2.43
C PRO A 220 14.63 21.51 -2.81
N ASP A 221 14.35 20.95 -4.00
CA ASP A 221 12.99 20.55 -4.37
C ASP A 221 12.53 19.32 -3.61
N LEU A 222 13.43 18.37 -3.41
CA LEU A 222 13.14 17.18 -2.64
C LEU A 222 12.95 17.51 -1.16
N THR A 223 13.77 18.39 -0.61
CA THR A 223 13.63 18.87 0.77
C THR A 223 12.29 19.58 0.96
N LEU A 224 11.92 20.49 0.06
CA LEU A 224 10.62 21.18 0.14
C LEU A 224 9.45 20.21 0.00
N LEU A 225 9.54 19.17 -0.84
CA LEU A 225 8.52 18.13 -0.94
C LEU A 225 8.30 17.41 0.41
N PHE A 226 9.39 17.07 1.12
CA PHE A 226 9.32 16.41 2.42
C PHE A 226 8.80 17.36 3.51
N ASP A 227 9.22 18.62 3.50
CA ASP A 227 8.74 19.65 4.41
C ASP A 227 7.23 19.87 4.26
N LEU A 228 6.75 20.00 3.04
CA LEU A 228 5.32 20.13 2.75
C LEU A 228 4.55 18.87 3.18
N ALA A 229 5.10 17.67 2.92
CA ALA A 229 4.47 16.41 3.36
C ALA A 229 4.35 16.36 4.89
N ARG A 230 5.37 16.81 5.62
CA ARG A 230 5.40 16.83 7.08
C ARG A 230 4.41 17.83 7.67
N ASN A 231 4.33 19.02 7.10
CA ASN A 231 3.48 20.10 7.60
C ASN A 231 2.00 19.88 7.29
N THR A 232 1.67 19.20 6.18
CA THR A 232 0.28 19.11 5.70
C THR A 232 -0.31 17.71 5.76
N GLY A 233 0.52 16.69 5.78
CA GLY A 233 0.06 15.30 5.63
C GLY A 233 -0.64 15.04 4.30
N ALA A 234 -0.49 15.88 3.29
CA ALA A 234 -1.12 15.72 1.99
C ALA A 234 -0.61 14.48 1.25
N ARG A 235 -1.40 13.98 0.29
CA ARG A 235 -0.97 12.85 -0.54
C ARG A 235 0.08 13.31 -1.54
N LEU A 236 0.99 12.40 -1.91
CA LEU A 236 2.07 12.72 -2.84
C LEU A 236 1.57 13.37 -4.14
N HIS A 237 0.45 12.90 -4.69
CA HIS A 237 -0.13 13.51 -5.87
C HIS A 237 -0.54 14.96 -5.63
N ASP A 238 -1.21 15.24 -4.51
CA ASP A 238 -1.66 16.60 -4.18
C ASP A 238 -0.44 17.51 -4.00
N LEU A 239 0.59 17.08 -3.22
CA LEU A 239 1.84 17.81 -2.97
C LEU A 239 2.53 18.30 -4.26
N VAL A 240 2.68 17.39 -5.24
CA VAL A 240 3.37 17.74 -6.48
C VAL A 240 2.52 18.52 -7.46
N SER A 241 1.20 18.54 -7.26
CA SER A 241 0.24 19.21 -8.14
C SER A 241 -0.14 20.62 -7.68
N TRP A 242 0.37 21.07 -6.53
CA TRP A 242 0.06 22.41 -6.05
C TRP A 242 0.63 23.49 -6.94
N LYS A 243 -0.19 24.49 -7.21
CA LYS A 243 0.13 25.65 -8.00
C LYS A 243 0.27 26.88 -7.11
N TRP A 244 1.10 27.80 -7.52
CA TRP A 244 1.38 29.02 -6.80
C TRP A 244 0.13 29.86 -6.55
N ASP A 245 -0.61 30.16 -7.59
CA ASP A 245 -1.70 31.14 -7.55
C ASP A 245 -3.06 30.52 -7.15
N GLU A 246 -3.24 29.21 -7.33
CA GLU A 246 -4.49 28.53 -7.00
C GLU A 246 -4.51 27.99 -5.57
N HIS A 247 -3.36 27.49 -5.07
CA HIS A 247 -3.34 26.68 -3.86
C HIS A 247 -2.59 27.34 -2.70
N LEU A 248 -1.67 28.27 -2.96
CA LEU A 248 -0.86 28.92 -1.94
C LEU A 248 -1.23 30.37 -1.78
N LYS A 249 -1.59 30.76 -0.55
CA LYS A 249 -1.90 32.12 -0.19
C LYS A 249 -0.87 32.63 0.83
N PHE A 250 -0.35 33.80 0.61
CA PHE A 250 0.51 34.49 1.57
C PHE A 250 -0.23 35.67 2.20
N ASN A 251 -0.10 35.78 3.53
CA ASN A 251 -0.49 36.96 4.30
C ASN A 251 0.74 37.46 5.06
N LEU A 252 0.72 38.71 5.47
CA LEU A 252 1.70 39.23 6.40
C LEU A 252 1.05 39.33 7.78
N ASP A 253 1.78 38.95 8.82
CA ASP A 253 1.35 39.19 10.20
C ASP A 253 1.55 40.65 10.60
N GLU A 254 1.18 41.01 11.82
CA GLU A 254 1.32 42.36 12.35
C GLU A 254 2.78 42.86 12.37
N ALA A 255 3.74 41.93 12.41
CA ALA A 255 5.17 42.23 12.36
C ALA A 255 5.74 42.24 10.93
N GLY A 256 4.89 42.10 9.90
CA GLY A 256 5.30 42.06 8.49
C GLY A 256 5.96 40.77 8.06
N LYS A 257 5.90 39.67 8.86
CA LYS A 257 6.43 38.39 8.49
C LYS A 257 5.45 37.62 7.61
N PRO A 258 5.93 36.92 6.57
CA PRO A 258 5.06 36.13 5.72
C PRO A 258 4.49 34.93 6.48
N GLN A 259 3.21 34.70 6.27
CA GLN A 259 2.48 33.51 6.65
C GLN A 259 1.98 32.82 5.39
N ALA A 260 1.97 31.52 5.36
CA ALA A 260 1.55 30.74 4.21
C ALA A 260 0.39 29.80 4.58
N VAL A 261 -0.63 29.81 3.73
CA VAL A 261 -1.78 28.91 3.86
C VAL A 261 -1.94 28.14 2.55
N LEU A 262 -2.04 26.83 2.65
CA LEU A 262 -2.35 25.97 1.53
C LEU A 262 -3.85 25.62 1.53
N GLU A 263 -4.47 25.86 0.38
CA GLU A 263 -5.87 25.56 0.13
C GLU A 263 -5.99 24.67 -1.11
N TRP A 264 -6.53 23.48 -0.98
CA TRP A 264 -6.69 22.58 -2.12
C TRP A 264 -7.86 21.60 -1.95
N LYS A 265 -8.35 21.10 -3.06
CA LYS A 265 -9.32 20.02 -3.10
C LYS A 265 -8.60 18.69 -3.37
N PRO A 266 -8.52 17.75 -2.39
CA PRO A 266 -7.79 16.51 -2.57
C PRO A 266 -8.34 15.69 -3.73
N GLN A 267 -7.52 15.39 -4.73
CA GLN A 267 -7.98 14.78 -5.98
C GLN A 267 -8.68 13.42 -5.77
N LYS A 268 -8.17 12.59 -4.86
CA LYS A 268 -8.74 11.26 -4.60
C LYS A 268 -10.17 11.33 -4.05
N THR A 269 -10.52 12.39 -3.31
CA THR A 269 -11.81 12.54 -2.65
C THR A 269 -12.64 13.68 -3.25
N ALA A 270 -12.14 14.35 -4.27
CA ALA A 270 -12.81 15.46 -4.92
C ALA A 270 -14.24 15.13 -5.35
N ASN A 271 -14.44 13.96 -5.96
CA ASN A 271 -15.73 13.52 -6.45
C ASN A 271 -16.65 12.92 -5.36
N SER A 272 -16.10 12.53 -4.21
CA SER A 272 -16.89 11.88 -3.16
C SER A 272 -17.28 12.82 -2.03
N THR A 273 -16.37 13.69 -1.58
CA THR A 273 -16.65 14.61 -0.47
C THR A 273 -16.70 16.07 -0.89
N GLY A 274 -16.05 16.43 -2.00
CA GLY A 274 -15.96 17.79 -2.48
C GLY A 274 -15.24 18.76 -1.53
N LYS A 275 -14.71 18.28 -0.39
CA LYS A 275 -14.12 19.12 0.66
C LYS A 275 -12.85 19.82 0.20
N ILE A 276 -12.75 21.09 0.55
CA ILE A 276 -11.55 21.89 0.44
C ILE A 276 -10.76 21.74 1.73
N MET A 277 -9.47 21.49 1.61
CA MET A 277 -8.53 21.45 2.73
C MET A 277 -7.84 22.80 2.82
N VAL A 278 -7.80 23.38 4.02
CA VAL A 278 -7.13 24.65 4.31
C VAL A 278 -6.17 24.40 5.47
N ILE A 279 -4.87 24.46 5.20
CA ILE A 279 -3.85 24.18 6.22
C ILE A 279 -2.81 25.30 6.25
N PRO A 280 -2.65 25.99 7.39
CA PRO A 280 -1.57 26.94 7.58
C PRO A 280 -0.24 26.20 7.73
N ILE A 281 0.81 26.74 7.12
CA ILE A 281 2.19 26.27 7.31
C ILE A 281 2.79 27.06 8.50
N LEU A 282 3.06 26.33 9.59
CA LEU A 282 3.58 26.95 10.82
C LEU A 282 5.12 26.97 10.86
N ASP A 283 5.78 26.08 10.12
CA ASP A 283 7.25 26.06 10.04
C ASP A 283 7.75 27.25 9.24
N GLN A 284 8.32 28.21 9.96
CA GLN A 284 8.80 29.46 9.38
C GLN A 284 9.93 29.27 8.36
N ARG A 285 10.71 28.20 8.45
CA ARG A 285 11.72 27.85 7.42
C ARG A 285 11.04 27.53 6.10
N VAL A 286 9.97 26.76 6.16
CA VAL A 286 9.20 26.34 4.98
C VAL A 286 8.48 27.56 4.39
N VAL A 287 7.89 28.42 5.23
CA VAL A 287 7.26 29.66 4.79
C VAL A 287 8.27 30.57 4.09
N ALA A 288 9.46 30.76 4.67
CA ALA A 288 10.51 31.58 4.08
C ALA A 288 11.00 31.02 2.74
N GLU A 289 11.16 29.70 2.62
CA GLU A 289 11.56 29.06 1.36
C GLU A 289 10.46 29.22 0.29
N LEU A 290 9.20 29.00 0.64
CA LEU A 290 8.07 29.23 -0.27
C LEU A 290 7.99 30.71 -0.70
N TRP A 291 8.14 31.63 0.24
CA TRP A 291 8.15 33.08 -0.06
C TRP A 291 9.29 33.47 -0.99
N LYS A 292 10.51 33.03 -0.69
CA LYS A 292 11.69 33.23 -1.54
C LYS A 292 11.44 32.72 -2.96
N ARG A 293 10.99 31.47 -3.11
CA ARG A 293 10.71 30.87 -4.42
C ARG A 293 9.60 31.61 -5.16
N SER A 294 8.54 32.06 -4.47
CA SER A 294 7.45 32.81 -5.10
C SER A 294 7.93 34.12 -5.74
N LYS A 295 8.96 34.78 -5.16
CA LYS A 295 9.58 35.98 -5.71
C LYS A 295 10.56 35.69 -6.85
N GLN A 296 11.11 34.50 -6.88
CA GLN A 296 12.12 34.10 -7.88
C GLN A 296 11.50 33.26 -9.02
N ARG A 297 10.20 32.93 -8.96
CA ARG A 297 9.54 32.12 -9.97
C ARG A 297 9.61 32.78 -11.36
N LYS A 298 9.81 31.96 -12.36
CA LYS A 298 9.83 32.41 -13.77
C LYS A 298 8.39 32.68 -14.23
N VAL A 299 8.26 33.58 -15.20
CA VAL A 299 6.97 33.81 -15.87
C VAL A 299 6.50 32.50 -16.50
N GLY A 300 5.26 32.08 -16.20
CA GLY A 300 4.69 30.84 -16.67
C GLY A 300 5.00 29.61 -15.79
N GLU A 301 5.75 29.74 -14.71
CA GLU A 301 5.97 28.68 -13.75
C GLU A 301 4.74 28.54 -12.84
N GLU A 302 3.86 27.62 -13.20
CA GLU A 302 2.56 27.43 -12.56
C GLU A 302 2.65 26.64 -11.24
N TYR A 303 3.55 25.63 -11.17
CA TYR A 303 3.62 24.66 -10.07
C TYR A 303 4.70 25.00 -9.05
N ILE A 304 4.44 24.71 -7.77
CA ILE A 304 5.40 24.90 -6.67
C ILE A 304 6.61 23.97 -6.83
N LEU A 305 6.38 22.74 -7.32
CA LEU A 305 7.39 21.69 -7.49
C LEU A 305 7.36 21.12 -8.90
N PRO A 306 7.69 21.90 -9.95
CA PRO A 306 7.51 21.47 -11.34
C PRO A 306 8.33 20.23 -11.69
N ARG A 307 9.57 20.12 -11.21
CA ARG A 307 10.44 18.96 -11.42
C ARG A 307 9.84 17.69 -10.76
N MET A 308 9.30 17.79 -9.54
CA MET A 308 8.67 16.66 -8.86
C MET A 308 7.38 16.24 -9.54
N LEU A 309 6.60 17.18 -10.07
CA LEU A 309 5.40 16.89 -10.85
C LEU A 309 5.76 16.14 -12.15
N GLU A 310 6.80 16.56 -12.85
CA GLU A 310 7.26 15.86 -14.04
C GLU A 310 7.66 14.42 -13.72
N MET A 311 8.46 14.22 -12.67
CA MET A 311 8.81 12.87 -12.20
C MET A 311 7.59 12.04 -11.83
N TYR A 312 6.57 12.66 -11.24
CA TYR A 312 5.31 11.98 -10.89
C TYR A 312 4.52 11.58 -12.13
N ARG A 313 4.49 12.42 -13.16
CA ARG A 313 3.79 12.12 -14.43
C ARG A 313 4.46 10.99 -15.20
N ARG A 314 5.76 10.85 -15.08
CA ARG A 314 6.51 9.72 -15.66
C ARG A 314 6.15 8.43 -14.92
N ASN A 315 5.77 7.39 -15.67
CA ASN A 315 5.50 6.05 -15.14
C ASN A 315 4.65 6.02 -13.85
N LYS A 316 3.59 6.84 -13.80
CA LYS A 316 2.60 6.87 -12.69
C LYS A 316 3.21 7.09 -11.30
N GLY A 317 4.26 7.89 -11.21
CA GLY A 317 4.91 8.25 -9.95
C GLY A 317 5.93 7.22 -9.43
N CYS A 318 6.26 6.18 -10.19
CA CYS A 318 7.32 5.24 -9.78
C CYS A 318 8.66 5.94 -9.52
N PRO A 319 9.18 6.83 -10.39
CA PRO A 319 10.48 7.46 -10.18
C PRO A 319 10.55 8.27 -8.87
N ILE A 320 9.55 9.10 -8.59
CA ILE A 320 9.53 9.89 -7.34
C ILE A 320 9.33 9.00 -6.11
N THR A 321 8.55 7.94 -6.22
CA THR A 321 8.38 6.97 -5.13
C THR A 321 9.69 6.26 -4.82
N HIS A 322 10.45 5.84 -5.83
CA HIS A 322 11.76 5.22 -5.64
C HIS A 322 12.77 6.20 -5.04
N LEU A 323 12.74 7.46 -5.49
CA LEU A 323 13.58 8.52 -4.92
C LEU A 323 13.29 8.70 -3.43
N CYS A 324 12.03 8.85 -3.04
CA CYS A 324 11.65 8.96 -1.63
C CYS A 324 12.04 7.70 -0.81
N GLN A 325 11.86 6.50 -1.38
CA GLN A 325 12.29 5.26 -0.74
C GLN A 325 13.81 5.19 -0.53
N SER A 326 14.59 5.75 -1.46
CA SER A 326 16.05 5.81 -1.30
C SER A 326 16.48 6.69 -0.12
N ILE A 327 15.77 7.80 0.13
CA ILE A 327 16.00 8.66 1.29
C ILE A 327 15.73 7.90 2.60
N PHE A 328 14.58 7.23 2.70
CA PHE A 328 14.24 6.45 3.89
C PHE A 328 15.28 5.35 4.17
N LYS A 329 15.72 4.64 3.15
CA LYS A 329 16.76 3.61 3.28
C LYS A 329 18.09 4.18 3.77
N LYS A 330 18.52 5.32 3.18
CA LYS A 330 19.74 6.02 3.64
C LYS A 330 19.63 6.50 5.08
N ALA A 331 18.43 6.91 5.51
CA ALA A 331 18.14 7.25 6.90
C ALA A 331 18.06 6.00 7.84
N GLY A 332 18.39 4.81 7.36
CA GLY A 332 18.37 3.57 8.14
C GLY A 332 16.95 3.12 8.52
N ILE A 333 15.96 3.44 7.67
CA ILE A 333 14.57 3.06 7.91
C ILE A 333 14.22 1.87 7.01
N GLU A 334 13.83 0.75 7.61
CA GLU A 334 13.34 -0.40 6.89
C GLU A 334 11.94 -0.13 6.32
N THR A 335 11.88 0.13 5.01
CA THR A 335 10.65 0.59 4.34
C THR A 335 9.67 -0.54 4.00
N GLN A 336 10.12 -1.79 4.07
CA GLN A 336 9.33 -2.95 3.67
C GLN A 336 9.45 -4.05 4.73
N LYS A 337 8.34 -4.70 5.03
CA LYS A 337 8.32 -5.89 5.90
C LYS A 337 7.71 -7.06 5.13
N LYS A 338 8.40 -8.19 5.11
CA LYS A 338 7.85 -9.44 4.60
C LYS A 338 6.93 -10.03 5.66
N VAL A 339 5.74 -10.45 5.27
CA VAL A 339 4.80 -11.18 6.12
C VAL A 339 4.76 -12.61 5.61
N ASP A 340 4.82 -13.57 6.49
CA ASP A 340 4.75 -14.98 6.15
C ASP A 340 3.45 -15.29 5.38
N GLY A 341 3.56 -16.11 4.35
CA GLY A 341 2.47 -16.41 3.43
C GLY A 341 2.23 -15.38 2.32
N ASN A 342 2.90 -14.22 2.33
CA ASN A 342 2.79 -13.23 1.26
C ASN A 342 3.97 -13.32 0.28
N SER A 343 3.67 -13.37 -1.02
CA SER A 343 4.69 -13.37 -2.08
C SER A 343 5.44 -12.03 -2.21
N ARG A 344 4.87 -10.94 -1.69
CA ARG A 344 5.43 -9.59 -1.76
C ARG A 344 5.55 -8.95 -0.39
N SER A 345 6.61 -8.17 -0.19
CA SER A 345 6.80 -7.36 1.01
C SER A 345 5.76 -6.24 1.09
N ASN A 346 5.26 -5.96 2.29
CA ASN A 346 4.38 -4.83 2.55
C ASN A 346 5.19 -3.56 2.81
N CYS A 347 4.77 -2.45 2.21
CA CYS A 347 5.39 -1.16 2.44
C CYS A 347 4.94 -0.61 3.81
N VAL A 348 5.87 -0.55 4.77
CA VAL A 348 5.63 -0.06 6.14
C VAL A 348 5.85 1.45 6.23
N TYR A 349 6.88 1.97 5.56
CA TYR A 349 7.18 3.40 5.52
C TYR A 349 7.24 3.92 4.09
N GLY A 350 6.68 5.10 3.87
CA GLY A 350 6.65 5.80 2.59
C GLY A 350 6.14 7.22 2.77
N MET A 351 5.96 7.98 1.69
CA MET A 351 5.44 9.36 1.76
C MET A 351 4.11 9.47 2.52
N HIS A 352 3.27 8.42 2.44
CA HIS A 352 2.00 8.39 3.18
C HIS A 352 2.19 8.28 4.70
N SER A 353 3.38 7.86 5.17
CA SER A 353 3.70 7.81 6.60
C SER A 353 3.76 9.19 7.24
N PHE A 354 4.06 10.27 6.50
CA PHE A 354 3.95 11.64 7.02
C PHE A 354 2.52 11.98 7.44
N ARG A 355 1.53 11.51 6.67
CA ARG A 355 0.13 11.66 7.05
C ARG A 355 -0.22 10.88 8.31
N HIS A 356 0.28 9.63 8.44
CA HIS A 356 0.14 8.87 9.68
C HIS A 356 0.80 9.58 10.86
N THR A 357 1.98 10.16 10.66
CA THR A 357 2.69 10.94 11.68
C THR A 357 1.87 12.14 12.13
N LEU A 358 1.40 12.97 11.19
CA LEU A 358 0.60 14.14 11.52
C LEU A 358 -0.67 13.78 12.30
N VAL A 359 -1.43 12.80 11.81
CA VAL A 359 -2.67 12.34 12.47
C VAL A 359 -2.38 11.80 13.86
N SER A 360 -1.35 10.95 14.01
CA SER A 360 -0.98 10.37 15.29
C SER A 360 -0.52 11.44 16.30
N GLU A 361 0.23 12.45 15.87
CA GLU A 361 0.68 13.56 16.73
C GLU A 361 -0.50 14.44 17.16
N LEU A 362 -1.40 14.80 16.22
CA LEU A 362 -2.60 15.56 16.57
C LEU A 362 -3.47 14.81 17.56
N PHE A 363 -3.66 13.49 17.33
CA PHE A 363 -4.41 12.64 18.23
C PHE A 363 -3.77 12.54 19.62
N LYS A 364 -2.44 12.39 19.71
CA LYS A 364 -1.68 12.41 20.98
C LYS A 364 -1.84 13.73 21.72
N LYS A 365 -1.89 14.84 21.00
CA LYS A 365 -2.12 16.18 21.57
C LYS A 365 -3.58 16.47 21.96
N GLY A 366 -4.47 15.49 21.84
CA GLY A 366 -5.84 15.62 22.29
C GLY A 366 -6.85 16.13 21.26
N VAL A 367 -6.42 16.35 20.00
CA VAL A 367 -7.36 16.72 18.93
C VAL A 367 -8.28 15.55 18.65
N ASP A 368 -9.58 15.77 18.65
CA ASP A 368 -10.57 14.72 18.41
C ASP A 368 -10.52 14.20 16.95
N LEU A 369 -10.95 12.93 16.76
CA LEU A 369 -10.89 12.28 15.45
C LEU A 369 -11.80 12.94 14.41
N GLY A 370 -12.92 13.51 14.81
CA GLY A 370 -13.82 14.23 13.92
C GLY A 370 -13.15 15.49 13.37
N THR A 371 -12.50 16.27 14.22
CA THR A 371 -11.69 17.44 13.84
C THR A 371 -10.55 17.04 12.91
N ILE A 372 -9.79 15.96 13.24
CA ILE A 372 -8.73 15.45 12.38
C ILE A 372 -9.30 15.02 11.03
N GLN A 373 -10.43 14.33 11.03
CA GLN A 373 -11.11 13.89 9.80
C GLN A 373 -11.49 15.09 8.93
N HIS A 374 -12.08 16.11 9.53
CA HIS A 374 -12.62 17.23 8.79
C HIS A 374 -11.56 18.22 8.34
N LEU A 375 -10.65 18.61 9.22
CA LEU A 375 -9.71 19.70 8.97
C LEU A 375 -8.38 19.23 8.34
N TYR A 376 -7.93 18.01 8.64
CA TYR A 376 -6.58 17.59 8.25
C TYR A 376 -6.56 16.44 7.23
N THR A 377 -7.57 15.58 7.19
CA THR A 377 -7.54 14.41 6.31
C THR A 377 -8.57 14.42 5.19
N GLY A 378 -9.71 15.06 5.39
CA GLY A 378 -10.81 15.07 4.42
C GLY A 378 -11.35 13.66 4.10
N HIS A 379 -11.27 12.72 5.06
CA HIS A 379 -11.83 11.38 4.88
C HIS A 379 -13.36 11.43 4.92
N GLY A 380 -14.01 10.61 4.11
CA GLY A 380 -15.47 10.48 4.11
C GLY A 380 -16.03 9.69 5.29
N SER A 381 -15.18 8.97 6.06
CA SER A 381 -15.56 8.14 7.19
C SER A 381 -14.55 8.28 8.34
N SER A 382 -15.02 8.33 9.58
CA SER A 382 -14.20 8.33 10.80
C SER A 382 -13.35 7.07 10.90
N TYR A 383 -13.90 5.91 10.54
CA TYR A 383 -13.18 4.64 10.49
C TYR A 383 -11.86 4.73 9.70
N VAL A 384 -11.87 5.44 8.56
CA VAL A 384 -10.63 5.65 7.79
C VAL A 384 -9.64 6.50 8.56
N THR A 385 -10.09 7.50 9.34
CA THR A 385 -9.22 8.34 10.16
C THR A 385 -8.64 7.56 11.34
N GLU A 386 -9.43 6.69 11.95
CA GLU A 386 -9.02 5.80 13.04
C GLU A 386 -7.85 4.87 12.65
N LEU A 387 -7.79 4.42 11.38
CA LEU A 387 -6.66 3.63 10.87
C LEU A 387 -5.32 4.38 10.91
N TYR A 388 -5.35 5.71 10.98
CA TYR A 388 -4.17 6.56 11.10
C TYR A 388 -3.85 6.95 12.53
N ALA A 389 -4.85 6.96 13.41
CA ALA A 389 -4.68 7.19 14.84
C ALA A 389 -4.22 5.90 15.51
N HIS A 390 -2.92 5.70 15.56
CA HIS A 390 -2.35 4.54 16.26
C HIS A 390 -2.69 4.64 17.75
N ALA A 391 -3.22 3.56 18.31
CA ALA A 391 -3.61 3.49 19.70
C ALA A 391 -2.42 3.82 20.62
N ASP A 392 -2.54 4.90 21.36
CA ASP A 392 -1.57 5.34 22.34
C ASP A 392 -2.04 4.94 23.73
N MET A 393 -1.28 4.10 24.41
CA MET A 393 -1.62 3.65 25.76
C MET A 393 -1.53 4.80 26.77
N ASP A 394 -0.64 5.76 26.54
CA ASP A 394 -0.50 6.92 27.43
C ASP A 394 -1.71 7.84 27.30
N LYS A 395 -2.25 8.02 26.09
CA LYS A 395 -3.49 8.75 25.87
C LYS A 395 -4.67 8.06 26.55
N LYS A 396 -4.78 6.72 26.44
CA LYS A 396 -5.83 5.97 27.15
C LYS A 396 -5.78 6.17 28.67
N ARG A 397 -4.55 6.20 29.24
CA ARG A 397 -4.37 6.50 30.68
C ARG A 397 -4.83 7.92 31.02
N ILE A 398 -4.44 8.91 30.21
CA ILE A 398 -4.84 10.32 30.40
C ILE A 398 -6.36 10.45 30.27
N ASP A 399 -6.97 9.84 29.27
CA ASP A 399 -8.41 9.94 29.06
C ASP A 399 -9.17 9.24 30.20
N LEU A 400 -8.69 8.09 30.69
CA LEU A 400 -9.26 7.41 31.85
C LEU A 400 -9.06 8.20 33.16
N SER A 401 -7.95 8.93 33.30
CA SER A 401 -7.72 9.78 34.48
C SER A 401 -8.64 11.00 34.55
N LYS A 402 -9.27 11.38 33.42
CA LYS A 402 -10.28 12.47 33.36
C LYS A 402 -11.68 12.02 33.79
N LEU A 403 -11.90 10.71 33.87
CA LEU A 403 -13.15 10.22 34.44
C LEU A 403 -13.18 10.62 35.90
N ALA A 404 -14.20 11.36 36.31
CA ALA A 404 -14.43 11.65 37.72
C ALA A 404 -14.42 10.30 38.51
N PRO A 405 -13.73 10.24 39.64
CA PRO A 405 -13.87 9.09 40.53
C PRO A 405 -15.36 8.85 40.73
N ILE A 406 -15.82 7.65 40.51
CA ILE A 406 -17.16 7.28 40.93
C ILE A 406 -17.19 7.58 42.42
N GLU A 407 -18.01 8.54 42.88
CA GLU A 407 -18.25 8.76 44.30
C GLU A 407 -18.85 7.46 44.86
N THR A 408 -17.98 6.56 45.23
CA THR A 408 -18.38 5.44 46.07
C THR A 408 -18.73 6.03 47.40
N ALA A 409 -19.89 5.65 47.92
CA ALA A 409 -20.28 5.89 49.31
C ALA A 409 -19.06 5.76 50.24
N PRO A 410 -18.96 6.54 51.33
CA PRO A 410 -17.77 6.69 52.15
C PRO A 410 -17.14 5.31 52.34
N LYS A 411 -15.90 5.19 51.89
CA LYS A 411 -15.15 3.94 51.91
C LYS A 411 -15.26 3.42 53.36
N GLN A 412 -16.04 2.38 53.57
CA GLN A 412 -15.72 1.54 54.70
C GLN A 412 -14.25 1.16 54.54
N PRO A 413 -13.44 1.30 55.61
CA PRO A 413 -12.02 1.00 55.56
C PRO A 413 -11.85 -0.36 54.87
N THR A 414 -11.08 -0.39 53.82
CA THR A 414 -10.88 -1.65 53.11
C THR A 414 -10.33 -2.66 54.10
N ARG A 415 -10.58 -3.94 53.91
CA ARG A 415 -10.04 -5.00 54.76
C ARG A 415 -8.52 -4.88 54.94
N ILE A 416 -7.82 -4.24 53.97
CA ILE A 416 -6.41 -3.89 54.02
C ILE A 416 -6.12 -2.79 55.06
N ASP A 417 -6.91 -1.71 55.09
CA ASP A 417 -6.72 -0.63 56.08
C ASP A 417 -6.97 -1.14 57.49
N ASN A 418 -7.90 -2.09 57.64
CA ASN A 418 -8.15 -2.77 58.92
C ASN A 418 -6.97 -3.73 59.29
N VAL A 419 -6.41 -4.44 58.34
CA VAL A 419 -5.26 -5.30 58.59
C VAL A 419 -4.01 -4.45 58.92
N PHE A 420 -3.78 -3.35 58.18
CA PHE A 420 -2.68 -2.42 58.45
C PHE A 420 -2.78 -1.74 59.81
N SER A 421 -4.00 -1.48 60.30
CA SER A 421 -4.23 -0.93 61.65
C SER A 421 -4.01 -1.95 62.78
N LEU A 422 -4.08 -3.23 62.45
CA LEU A 422 -3.86 -4.34 63.39
C LEU A 422 -2.44 -4.91 63.36
N MET A 423 -1.62 -4.53 62.40
CA MET A 423 -0.20 -4.90 62.32
C MET A 423 0.61 -4.16 63.38
N ASN A 424 1.49 -4.89 64.05
CA ASN A 424 2.48 -4.29 64.94
C ASN A 424 3.57 -3.55 64.11
N ASN A 425 4.46 -2.81 64.78
CA ASN A 425 5.44 -1.99 64.06
C ASN A 425 6.49 -2.82 63.32
N GLU A 426 6.81 -4.01 63.75
CA GLU A 426 7.77 -4.92 63.10
C GLU A 426 7.18 -5.46 61.77
N ASP A 427 5.91 -5.85 61.74
CA ASP A 427 5.22 -6.32 60.52
C ASP A 427 5.05 -5.18 59.47
N LYS A 428 4.94 -3.92 59.92
CA LYS A 428 4.92 -2.75 59.04
C LYS A 428 6.28 -2.48 58.36
N GLU A 429 7.34 -2.62 59.09
CA GLU A 429 8.69 -2.48 58.59
C GLU A 429 9.04 -3.59 57.58
N GLU A 430 8.56 -4.83 57.84
CA GLU A 430 8.78 -5.97 56.91
C GLU A 430 7.96 -5.83 55.65
N TYR A 431 6.74 -5.27 55.69
CA TYR A 431 5.94 -4.94 54.53
C TYR A 431 6.59 -3.85 53.67
N ASP A 432 7.12 -2.80 54.29
CA ASP A 432 7.80 -1.73 53.58
C ASP A 432 9.12 -2.24 52.98
N HIS A 433 9.79 -3.19 53.62
CA HIS A 433 10.99 -3.83 53.07
C HIS A 433 10.69 -4.66 51.80
N ILE A 434 9.55 -5.38 51.76
CA ILE A 434 9.11 -6.12 50.55
C ILE A 434 8.81 -5.17 49.42
N GLN A 435 8.28 -3.98 49.68
CA GLN A 435 7.98 -2.98 48.65
C GLN A 435 9.25 -2.35 48.03
N THR A 436 10.34 -2.28 48.83
CA THR A 436 11.60 -1.67 48.41
C THR A 436 12.62 -2.65 47.80
N THR A 437 12.42 -3.96 47.94
CA THR A 437 13.29 -4.98 47.35
C THR A 437 13.10 -5.13 45.82
N ASP A 438 14.18 -5.45 45.12
CA ASP A 438 14.26 -5.57 43.66
C ASP A 438 13.69 -6.92 43.15
N VAL A 439 12.43 -7.21 43.55
CA VAL A 439 11.72 -8.41 43.17
C VAL A 439 10.77 -8.07 42.00
N PRO A 440 10.67 -8.93 40.97
CA PRO A 440 9.78 -8.68 39.83
C PRO A 440 8.34 -8.40 40.28
N GLN A 441 7.73 -7.37 39.70
CA GLN A 441 6.42 -6.83 40.07
C GLN A 441 5.29 -7.89 40.11
N LYS A 442 5.43 -8.95 39.33
CA LYS A 442 4.50 -10.09 39.30
C LYS A 442 4.56 -10.91 40.59
N VAL A 443 5.76 -11.08 41.17
CA VAL A 443 5.96 -11.81 42.44
C VAL A 443 5.51 -10.97 43.63
N LYS A 444 5.70 -9.63 43.57
CA LYS A 444 5.15 -8.70 44.58
C LYS A 444 3.62 -8.78 44.64
N PHE A 445 2.96 -8.89 43.51
CA PHE A 445 1.50 -8.98 43.41
C PHE A 445 0.98 -10.32 43.94
N GLU A 446 1.66 -11.41 43.71
CA GLU A 446 1.32 -12.74 44.25
C GLU A 446 1.55 -12.79 45.79
N LEU A 447 2.65 -12.21 46.27
CA LEU A 447 2.95 -12.08 47.70
C LEU A 447 1.86 -11.28 48.43
N VAL A 448 1.48 -10.11 47.91
CA VAL A 448 0.41 -9.28 48.50
C VAL A 448 -0.97 -9.99 48.44
N SER A 449 -1.21 -10.81 47.42
CA SER A 449 -2.48 -11.57 47.34
C SER A 449 -2.52 -12.75 48.30
N LEU A 450 -1.41 -13.35 48.66
CA LEU A 450 -1.29 -14.41 49.65
C LEU A 450 -1.46 -13.89 51.09
N LEU A 451 -0.98 -12.66 51.37
CA LEU A 451 -1.16 -11.99 52.65
C LEU A 451 -2.64 -11.68 52.99
N LYS A 452 -3.53 -11.72 52.00
CA LYS A 452 -4.96 -11.39 52.17
C LYS A 452 -5.83 -12.45 52.85
N PHE A 453 -5.33 -13.66 53.09
CA PHE A 453 -6.25 -14.78 53.38
C PHE A 453 -5.94 -15.68 54.58
N LYS A 454 -4.95 -15.37 55.47
CA LYS A 454 -4.49 -16.39 56.38
C LYS A 454 -4.25 -15.94 57.85
N SER A 455 -4.37 -16.88 58.80
CA SER A 455 -4.03 -16.71 60.19
C SER A 455 -2.49 -16.56 60.39
N MET A 456 -2.04 -16.05 61.55
CA MET A 456 -0.63 -15.85 61.85
C MET A 456 0.23 -17.13 61.67
N ASP A 457 -0.33 -18.31 61.95
CA ASP A 457 0.37 -19.59 61.77
C ASP A 457 0.61 -19.92 60.28
N GLU A 458 -0.35 -19.56 59.40
CA GLU A 458 -0.24 -19.77 57.96
C GLU A 458 0.72 -18.77 57.31
N LEU A 459 0.84 -17.55 57.82
CA LEU A 459 1.84 -16.57 57.37
C LEU A 459 3.26 -17.00 57.68
N THR A 460 3.47 -17.66 58.82
CA THR A 460 4.77 -18.22 59.18
C THR A 460 5.18 -19.34 58.22
N ILE A 461 4.29 -20.23 57.85
CA ILE A 461 4.52 -21.31 56.87
C ILE A 461 4.85 -20.71 55.47
N ILE A 462 4.15 -19.66 55.06
CA ILE A 462 4.42 -18.98 53.80
C ILE A 462 5.78 -18.29 53.81
N ARG A 463 6.13 -17.64 54.88
CA ARG A 463 7.47 -17.01 55.07
C ARG A 463 8.58 -18.04 54.94
N ASP A 464 8.47 -19.16 55.62
CA ASP A 464 9.46 -20.23 55.64
C ASP A 464 9.58 -20.92 54.29
N TRP A 465 8.46 -21.07 53.58
CA TRP A 465 8.41 -21.56 52.19
C TRP A 465 9.08 -20.57 51.21
N LEU A 466 8.86 -19.27 51.34
CA LEU A 466 9.47 -18.22 50.53
C LEU A 466 10.98 -18.13 50.76
N ASN A 467 11.41 -18.17 52.01
CA ASN A 467 12.84 -18.14 52.34
C ASN A 467 13.55 -19.36 51.76
N SER A 468 12.96 -20.55 51.82
CA SER A 468 13.53 -21.76 51.21
C SER A 468 13.64 -21.69 49.66
N ARG A 469 12.81 -20.86 49.02
CA ARG A 469 12.89 -20.66 47.56
C ARG A 469 13.83 -19.54 47.13
N LEU A 470 14.01 -18.52 47.97
CA LEU A 470 14.97 -17.43 47.71
C LEU A 470 16.42 -17.86 47.88
N GLU A 471 16.70 -18.91 48.70
CA GLU A 471 18.00 -19.52 48.80
C GLU A 471 18.40 -20.42 47.62
N THR A 472 17.45 -20.65 46.67
CA THR A 472 17.64 -21.50 45.48
C THR A 472 17.73 -20.69 44.18
N PHE A 473 17.72 -19.38 44.24
CA PHE A 473 18.00 -18.44 43.16
C PHE A 473 19.21 -17.57 43.48
#